data_df1052364cebc3f803698c0ca99eff93
#
_entry.id   df1052364cebc3f803698c0ca99eff93
#
_cell.length_a   1.000
_cell.length_b   1.000
_cell.length_c   1.000
_cell.angle_alpha   90.00
_cell.angle_beta   90.00
_cell.angle_gamma   90.00
#
_symmetry.space_group_name_H-M   'P 1'
#
loop_
_entity.id
_entity.type
_entity.pdbx_description
1 polymer ?
#
loop_
_entity_poly.entity_id
_entity_poly.type
_entity_poly.pdbx_seq_one_letter_code
_entity_poly.pdbx_strand_id
1 'polypeptide(L)'
;MRQLPAIDSRILRALVVVLVLALFAPAVVSAVTFDPADQPSLQRGTVTSTADDTTVVSVQGFTFRASTNDKKPARLVAAGERGLTEWVYNSSAGKNAWFFDVDPLPNGNLLVVSPRAGETLIYELNPETRERVWQERFPFEDTHDADMLSEDELVISHMRAWDGENGTSADEIVVYNLTTDEVTWRWQYRDHFPADTDGGMNADWSHSNDVDALGDGRLLLSPRNFDQAVIVDMETKNITMRLGSDDDHSVLNEQHNPDFMVSDDGTPTMLVADSGNNRVVEYAYEDGEWVRTWTIGQNTLNWPRDADRLPNGNTLITDTLNHRILEVTPQGEVVWEYYATWGPYDAERLGTGDESVQEGPTIRDMNASGTYSITGSANLVAGGGDSVTFRTSVQAAFAGTPLSGYATEFATMWGHYAPWISPIWMTGWEMFSCILGALLLVGWMGSELSLATYRVATSRREQPAESVGD
;
A
#
# COMPACT_ATOMS: atom_id res chain seq x y z
N MET A 1 -32.07 38.56 -27.01
CA MET A 1 -31.50 37.22 -26.77
C MET A 1 -31.91 36.32 -27.92
N ARG A 2 -30.94 35.85 -28.75
CA ARG A 2 -31.26 34.85 -29.78
C ARG A 2 -31.53 33.52 -29.07
N GLN A 3 -32.78 32.99 -29.21
CA GLN A 3 -33.05 31.62 -28.76
C GLN A 3 -32.20 30.67 -29.58
N LEU A 4 -31.36 29.88 -28.90
CA LEU A 4 -30.65 28.76 -29.54
C LEU A 4 -31.72 27.80 -30.09
N PRO A 5 -31.54 27.25 -31.30
CA PRO A 5 -32.46 26.29 -31.86
C PRO A 5 -32.55 25.06 -30.94
N ALA A 6 -33.76 24.62 -30.62
CA ALA A 6 -33.96 23.40 -29.82
C ALA A 6 -33.41 22.21 -30.58
N ILE A 7 -32.45 21.49 -29.98
CA ILE A 7 -31.89 20.27 -30.54
C ILE A 7 -32.98 19.21 -30.58
N ASP A 8 -33.15 18.55 -31.73
CA ASP A 8 -34.12 17.43 -31.86
C ASP A 8 -33.80 16.35 -30.84
N SER A 9 -34.78 15.91 -30.09
CA SER A 9 -34.62 14.88 -29.04
C SER A 9 -34.03 13.56 -29.56
N ARG A 10 -34.22 13.27 -30.84
CA ARG A 10 -33.61 12.08 -31.50
C ARG A 10 -32.10 12.25 -31.66
N ILE A 11 -31.66 13.45 -32.03
CA ILE A 11 -30.22 13.77 -32.17
C ILE A 11 -29.59 13.73 -30.79
N LEU A 12 -30.23 14.32 -29.76
CA LEU A 12 -29.72 14.31 -28.41
C LEU A 12 -29.52 12.86 -27.88
N ARG A 13 -30.52 12.00 -28.10
CA ARG A 13 -30.46 10.58 -27.74
C ARG A 13 -29.31 9.84 -28.46
N ALA A 14 -29.16 10.07 -29.76
CA ALA A 14 -28.10 9.50 -30.54
C ALA A 14 -26.72 9.93 -30.03
N LEU A 15 -26.56 11.22 -29.69
CA LEU A 15 -25.33 11.75 -29.12
C LEU A 15 -25.00 11.13 -27.75
N VAL A 16 -25.99 10.95 -26.87
CA VAL A 16 -25.80 10.29 -25.58
C VAL A 16 -25.38 8.83 -25.77
N VAL A 17 -26.02 8.09 -26.67
CA VAL A 17 -25.64 6.69 -26.98
C VAL A 17 -24.20 6.63 -27.48
N VAL A 18 -23.83 7.48 -28.45
CA VAL A 18 -22.49 7.52 -29.01
C VAL A 18 -21.46 7.84 -27.91
N LEU A 19 -21.75 8.82 -27.04
CA LEU A 19 -20.86 9.20 -25.95
C LEU A 19 -20.69 8.05 -24.94
N VAL A 20 -21.79 7.40 -24.55
CA VAL A 20 -21.74 6.23 -23.66
C VAL A 20 -20.90 5.12 -24.28
N LEU A 21 -21.11 4.79 -25.53
CA LEU A 21 -20.33 3.78 -26.24
C LEU A 21 -18.85 4.17 -26.32
N ALA A 22 -18.54 5.44 -26.59
CA ALA A 22 -17.17 5.94 -26.63
C ALA A 22 -16.45 5.84 -25.24
N LEU A 23 -17.21 6.05 -24.15
CA LEU A 23 -16.66 5.94 -22.80
C LEU A 23 -16.37 4.49 -22.37
N PHE A 24 -17.15 3.51 -22.87
CA PHE A 24 -16.91 2.11 -22.59
C PHE A 24 -15.93 1.44 -23.57
N ALA A 25 -15.75 1.99 -24.77
CA ALA A 25 -14.97 1.36 -25.84
C ALA A 25 -13.52 1.03 -25.43
N PRO A 26 -12.75 1.89 -24.75
CA PRO A 26 -11.39 1.54 -24.34
C PRO A 26 -11.36 0.30 -23.46
N ALA A 27 -12.18 0.24 -22.42
CA ALA A 27 -12.25 -0.89 -21.51
C ALA A 27 -12.67 -2.20 -22.20
N VAL A 28 -13.60 -2.12 -23.19
CA VAL A 28 -13.98 -3.28 -23.99
C VAL A 28 -12.81 -3.76 -24.85
N VAL A 29 -12.08 -2.83 -25.46
CA VAL A 29 -10.89 -3.17 -26.26
C VAL A 29 -9.85 -3.84 -25.37
N SER A 30 -9.50 -3.26 -24.24
CA SER A 30 -8.55 -3.84 -23.28
C SER A 30 -8.98 -5.23 -22.80
N ALA A 31 -10.28 -5.41 -22.47
CA ALA A 31 -10.79 -6.71 -22.04
C ALA A 31 -10.64 -7.83 -23.11
N VAL A 32 -10.74 -7.45 -24.39
CA VAL A 32 -10.67 -8.43 -25.51
C VAL A 32 -9.22 -8.66 -25.97
N THR A 33 -8.36 -7.64 -25.87
CA THR A 33 -6.97 -7.70 -26.36
C THR A 33 -5.97 -7.96 -25.26
N PHE A 34 -6.40 -8.05 -24.00
CA PHE A 34 -5.50 -8.24 -22.86
C PHE A 34 -4.74 -9.56 -22.99
N ASP A 35 -3.41 -9.45 -23.04
CA ASP A 35 -2.49 -10.57 -22.89
C ASP A 35 -1.58 -10.28 -21.69
N PRO A 36 -1.57 -11.14 -20.66
CA PRO A 36 -0.67 -10.97 -19.53
C PRO A 36 0.80 -10.91 -19.93
N ALA A 37 1.19 -11.60 -21.01
CA ALA A 37 2.57 -11.60 -21.50
C ALA A 37 3.03 -10.23 -22.06
N ASP A 38 2.09 -9.40 -22.48
CA ASP A 38 2.38 -8.07 -23.05
C ASP A 38 2.34 -6.96 -21.99
N GLN A 39 2.03 -7.28 -20.72
CA GLN A 39 1.94 -6.28 -19.64
C GLN A 39 3.23 -6.22 -18.84
N PRO A 40 3.96 -5.09 -18.82
CA PRO A 40 5.21 -4.95 -18.05
C PRO A 40 5.03 -5.31 -16.57
N SER A 41 3.94 -4.88 -15.95
CA SER A 41 3.60 -5.17 -14.55
C SER A 41 3.27 -6.65 -14.27
N LEU A 42 3.18 -7.52 -15.26
CA LEU A 42 2.91 -8.95 -15.12
C LEU A 42 4.06 -9.82 -15.65
N GLN A 43 5.03 -9.22 -16.33
CA GLN A 43 6.19 -9.91 -16.86
C GLN A 43 7.26 -10.07 -15.78
N ARG A 44 8.12 -11.08 -15.97
CA ARG A 44 9.36 -11.19 -15.22
C ARG A 44 10.24 -10.01 -15.58
N GLY A 45 10.75 -9.28 -14.58
CA GLY A 45 11.71 -8.22 -14.78
C GLY A 45 13.02 -8.79 -15.35
N THR A 46 13.67 -8.02 -16.22
CA THR A 46 15.08 -8.20 -16.54
C THR A 46 15.73 -6.85 -16.30
N VAL A 47 16.78 -6.82 -15.50
CA VAL A 47 17.46 -5.59 -15.10
C VAL A 47 18.74 -5.36 -15.89
N THR A 48 19.16 -4.11 -16.01
CA THR A 48 20.38 -3.71 -16.72
C THR A 48 21.63 -3.86 -15.85
N SER A 49 21.48 -3.81 -14.54
CA SER A 49 22.52 -4.08 -13.56
C SER A 49 22.09 -5.21 -12.62
N THR A 50 23.04 -5.96 -12.12
CA THR A 50 22.77 -6.97 -11.10
C THR A 50 22.59 -6.31 -9.75
N ALA A 51 21.68 -6.84 -8.93
CA ALA A 51 21.66 -6.61 -7.50
C ALA A 51 22.82 -7.35 -6.82
N ASP A 52 23.10 -7.02 -5.58
CA ASP A 52 24.19 -7.67 -4.82
C ASP A 52 23.82 -9.09 -4.37
N ASP A 53 22.50 -9.37 -4.20
CA ASP A 53 21.96 -10.69 -3.83
C ASP A 53 20.52 -10.86 -4.30
N THR A 54 19.88 -11.99 -3.99
CA THR A 54 18.46 -12.29 -4.20
C THR A 54 17.61 -11.39 -3.31
N THR A 55 16.53 -10.85 -3.88
CA THR A 55 15.50 -10.12 -3.15
C THR A 55 14.28 -11.01 -2.95
N VAL A 56 13.86 -11.22 -1.72
CA VAL A 56 12.60 -11.87 -1.39
C VAL A 56 11.53 -10.79 -1.21
N VAL A 57 10.38 -11.01 -1.77
CA VAL A 57 9.26 -10.06 -1.77
C VAL A 57 8.03 -10.73 -1.21
N SER A 58 7.45 -10.16 -0.18
CA SER A 58 6.11 -10.52 0.26
C SER A 58 5.07 -9.83 -0.63
N VAL A 59 4.17 -10.62 -1.22
CA VAL A 59 3.10 -10.11 -2.07
C VAL A 59 1.77 -10.35 -1.40
N GLN A 60 1.16 -9.27 -0.91
CA GLN A 60 -0.14 -9.33 -0.25
C GLN A 60 -1.23 -9.94 -1.15
N GLY A 61 -1.17 -9.65 -2.45
CA GLY A 61 -2.27 -9.92 -3.36
C GLY A 61 -3.47 -8.98 -3.10
N PHE A 62 -4.47 -9.03 -3.97
CA PHE A 62 -5.68 -8.24 -3.81
C PHE A 62 -6.85 -9.17 -3.47
N THR A 63 -6.86 -9.66 -2.25
CA THR A 63 -7.92 -10.49 -1.71
C THR A 63 -8.67 -9.73 -0.62
N PHE A 64 -9.98 -9.88 -0.57
CA PHE A 64 -10.76 -9.27 0.48
C PHE A 64 -10.83 -10.24 1.67
N ARG A 65 -10.47 -9.79 2.87
CA ARG A 65 -10.45 -10.58 4.11
C ARG A 65 -9.71 -11.92 3.95
N ALA A 66 -8.51 -11.85 3.39
CA ALA A 66 -7.66 -13.03 3.14
C ALA A 66 -8.35 -14.18 2.39
N SER A 67 -9.32 -13.89 1.54
CA SER A 67 -9.95 -14.90 0.69
C SER A 67 -9.17 -15.08 -0.61
N THR A 68 -9.06 -16.31 -1.11
CA THR A 68 -8.30 -16.65 -2.32
C THR A 68 -8.74 -15.83 -3.52
N ASN A 69 -7.77 -15.26 -4.23
CA ASN A 69 -7.98 -14.62 -5.52
C ASN A 69 -6.98 -15.16 -6.54
N ASP A 70 -7.42 -16.08 -7.39
CA ASP A 70 -6.55 -16.69 -8.41
C ASP A 70 -6.01 -15.68 -9.45
N LYS A 71 -6.61 -14.48 -9.54
CA LYS A 71 -6.21 -13.43 -10.47
C LYS A 71 -5.22 -12.44 -9.88
N LYS A 72 -5.22 -12.27 -8.56
CA LYS A 72 -4.33 -11.38 -7.82
C LYS A 72 -3.82 -12.12 -6.58
N PRO A 73 -3.03 -13.18 -6.75
CA PRO A 73 -2.68 -14.09 -5.67
C PRO A 73 -1.66 -13.49 -4.70
N ALA A 74 -1.81 -13.83 -3.42
CA ALA A 74 -0.78 -13.63 -2.42
C ALA A 74 0.31 -14.71 -2.53
N ARG A 75 1.58 -14.33 -2.33
CA ARG A 75 2.74 -15.24 -2.41
C ARG A 75 4.02 -14.58 -1.92
N LEU A 76 5.03 -15.37 -1.61
CA LEU A 76 6.42 -14.92 -1.58
C LEU A 76 7.05 -15.14 -2.96
N VAL A 77 7.91 -14.23 -3.37
CA VAL A 77 8.64 -14.30 -4.65
C VAL A 77 10.10 -13.99 -4.40
N ALA A 78 11.01 -14.86 -4.83
CA ALA A 78 12.42 -14.53 -4.87
C ALA A 78 12.80 -14.05 -6.28
N ALA A 79 13.35 -12.87 -6.34
CA ALA A 79 13.95 -12.26 -7.51
C ALA A 79 15.46 -12.30 -7.37
N GLY A 80 16.13 -13.09 -8.21
CA GLY A 80 17.58 -13.16 -8.22
C GLY A 80 18.24 -11.86 -8.69
N GLU A 81 19.55 -11.78 -8.58
CA GLU A 81 20.39 -10.60 -8.87
C GLU A 81 20.03 -9.89 -10.20
N ARG A 82 19.59 -10.61 -11.19
CA ARG A 82 19.21 -10.09 -12.51
C ARG A 82 17.71 -9.76 -12.66
N GLY A 83 16.96 -9.71 -11.57
CA GLY A 83 15.52 -9.47 -11.60
C GLY A 83 14.71 -10.60 -12.26
N LEU A 84 15.25 -11.82 -12.29
CA LEU A 84 14.53 -13.00 -12.75
C LEU A 84 13.92 -13.72 -11.54
N THR A 85 12.67 -14.13 -11.64
CA THR A 85 12.04 -14.94 -10.61
C THR A 85 12.77 -16.29 -10.49
N GLU A 86 13.32 -16.58 -9.34
CA GLU A 86 14.00 -17.83 -9.02
C GLU A 86 13.03 -18.86 -8.47
N TRP A 87 12.21 -18.45 -7.50
CA TRP A 87 11.16 -19.29 -6.94
C TRP A 87 9.93 -18.46 -6.52
N VAL A 88 8.83 -19.17 -6.37
CA VAL A 88 7.58 -18.64 -5.83
C VAL A 88 7.09 -19.61 -4.78
N TYR A 89 6.74 -19.09 -3.61
CA TYR A 89 6.11 -19.85 -2.54
C TYR A 89 4.65 -19.42 -2.37
N ASN A 90 3.76 -20.38 -2.54
CA ASN A 90 2.36 -20.23 -2.21
C ASN A 90 2.07 -21.15 -1.03
N SER A 91 1.58 -20.60 0.05
CA SER A 91 1.17 -21.42 1.19
C SER A 91 0.10 -22.42 0.73
N SER A 92 0.51 -23.65 0.41
CA SER A 92 -0.42 -24.74 0.06
C SER A 92 -1.32 -25.15 1.22
N ALA A 93 -0.98 -24.78 2.44
CA ALA A 93 -1.72 -25.09 3.66
C ALA A 93 -2.91 -24.14 3.93
N GLY A 94 -3.02 -23.05 3.19
CA GLY A 94 -4.09 -22.09 3.40
C GLY A 94 -4.43 -21.35 2.11
N LYS A 95 -5.55 -21.68 1.52
CA LYS A 95 -6.06 -20.99 0.34
C LYS A 95 -6.42 -19.52 0.59
N ASN A 96 -6.16 -18.95 1.75
CA ASN A 96 -6.70 -17.67 2.18
C ASN A 96 -5.70 -16.89 3.04
N ALA A 97 -4.42 -16.98 2.73
CA ALA A 97 -3.38 -16.24 3.43
C ALA A 97 -2.96 -15.01 2.65
N TRP A 98 -2.65 -13.95 3.35
CA TRP A 98 -1.81 -12.86 2.87
C TRP A 98 -0.35 -13.15 3.18
N PHE A 99 0.57 -12.40 2.59
CA PHE A 99 1.96 -12.30 2.99
C PHE A 99 2.22 -10.82 3.21
N PHE A 100 2.52 -10.47 4.45
CA PHE A 100 2.78 -9.09 4.80
C PHE A 100 4.26 -8.87 5.03
N ASP A 101 4.90 -9.76 5.75
CA ASP A 101 6.23 -9.56 6.22
C ASP A 101 7.13 -10.77 5.96
N VAL A 102 8.44 -10.57 5.71
CA VAL A 102 9.41 -11.62 5.43
C VAL A 102 10.85 -11.21 5.78
N ASP A 103 11.35 -11.58 6.97
CA ASP A 103 12.66 -11.21 7.46
C ASP A 103 13.72 -12.28 7.24
N PRO A 104 14.91 -11.92 6.77
CA PRO A 104 16.07 -12.79 6.73
C PRO A 104 16.59 -13.10 8.15
N LEU A 105 16.58 -14.36 8.53
CA LEU A 105 17.14 -14.81 9.81
C LEU A 105 18.65 -15.09 9.73
N PRO A 106 19.41 -14.94 10.84
CA PRO A 106 20.85 -15.20 10.86
C PRO A 106 21.26 -16.62 10.44
N ASN A 107 20.34 -17.58 10.49
CA ASN A 107 20.58 -18.96 10.05
C ASN A 107 20.33 -19.17 8.55
N GLY A 108 19.98 -18.12 7.81
CA GLY A 108 19.68 -18.13 6.37
C GLY A 108 18.27 -18.59 6.02
N ASN A 109 17.40 -18.80 7.00
CA ASN A 109 15.96 -19.00 6.80
C ASN A 109 15.26 -17.64 6.82
N LEU A 110 13.93 -17.66 6.62
CA LEU A 110 13.07 -16.49 6.60
C LEU A 110 12.03 -16.60 7.71
N LEU A 111 11.86 -15.56 8.50
CA LEU A 111 10.64 -15.38 9.30
C LEU A 111 9.54 -14.89 8.35
N VAL A 112 8.33 -15.37 8.51
CA VAL A 112 7.22 -15.00 7.61
C VAL A 112 5.96 -14.79 8.40
N VAL A 113 5.34 -13.63 8.21
CA VAL A 113 4.03 -13.28 8.75
C VAL A 113 2.95 -13.44 7.68
N SER A 114 2.00 -14.31 7.95
CA SER A 114 0.95 -14.67 6.99
C SER A 114 -0.42 -14.75 7.64
N PRO A 115 -1.13 -13.61 7.77
CA PRO A 115 -2.49 -13.62 8.31
C PRO A 115 -3.49 -14.23 7.33
N ARG A 116 -4.55 -14.76 7.89
CA ARG A 116 -5.74 -15.23 7.20
C ARG A 116 -6.97 -14.97 8.05
N ALA A 117 -8.16 -15.23 7.53
CA ALA A 117 -9.38 -14.93 8.24
C ALA A 117 -9.41 -15.54 9.66
N GLY A 118 -9.37 -14.67 10.68
CA GLY A 118 -9.49 -15.03 12.10
C GLY A 118 -8.23 -15.54 12.79
N GLU A 119 -7.10 -15.64 12.11
CA GLU A 119 -5.81 -16.04 12.71
C GLU A 119 -4.63 -15.54 11.91
N THR A 120 -3.47 -15.45 12.55
CA THR A 120 -2.18 -15.21 11.89
C THR A 120 -1.27 -16.42 12.04
N LEU A 121 -0.58 -16.79 10.96
CA LEU A 121 0.52 -17.74 10.98
C LEU A 121 1.81 -16.98 11.01
N ILE A 122 2.71 -17.33 11.92
CA ILE A 122 4.11 -16.90 11.92
C ILE A 122 4.94 -18.17 11.84
N TYR A 123 5.92 -18.20 10.95
CA TYR A 123 6.72 -19.40 10.73
C TYR A 123 8.08 -19.09 10.14
N GLU A 124 9.02 -19.98 10.41
CA GLU A 124 10.32 -19.99 9.77
C GLU A 124 10.26 -20.83 8.49
N LEU A 125 10.69 -20.26 7.37
CA LEU A 125 10.73 -20.89 6.07
C LEU A 125 12.17 -21.06 5.60
N ASN A 126 12.54 -22.27 5.23
CA ASN A 126 13.80 -22.50 4.56
C ASN A 126 13.68 -22.09 3.06
N PRO A 127 14.42 -21.09 2.56
CA PRO A 127 14.26 -20.59 1.19
C PRO A 127 14.76 -21.55 0.12
N GLU A 128 15.65 -22.51 0.44
CA GLU A 128 16.15 -23.50 -0.51
C GLU A 128 15.14 -24.64 -0.74
N THR A 129 14.59 -25.19 0.36
CA THR A 129 13.65 -26.31 0.30
C THR A 129 12.20 -25.87 0.18
N ARG A 130 11.90 -24.64 0.61
CA ARG A 130 10.55 -24.09 0.76
C ARG A 130 9.69 -24.88 1.75
N GLU A 131 10.33 -25.51 2.72
CA GLU A 131 9.69 -26.20 3.83
C GLU A 131 9.71 -25.31 5.09
N ARG A 132 8.63 -25.38 5.86
CA ARG A 132 8.56 -24.71 7.14
C ARG A 132 9.35 -25.47 8.18
N VAL A 133 10.25 -24.79 8.87
CA VAL A 133 11.07 -25.35 9.96
C VAL A 133 10.22 -25.49 11.22
N TRP A 134 9.53 -24.42 11.56
CA TRP A 134 8.49 -24.38 12.60
C TRP A 134 7.35 -23.45 12.16
N GLN A 135 6.24 -23.53 12.87
CA GLN A 135 5.11 -22.59 12.68
C GLN A 135 4.29 -22.48 13.94
N GLU A 136 3.81 -21.27 14.21
CA GLU A 136 2.86 -20.96 15.26
C GLU A 136 1.59 -20.34 14.70
N ARG A 137 0.50 -20.42 15.49
CA ARG A 137 -0.81 -19.88 15.13
C ARG A 137 -1.31 -19.01 16.25
N PHE A 138 -1.57 -17.77 15.93
CA PHE A 138 -2.10 -16.80 16.85
C PHE A 138 -3.56 -16.48 16.50
N PRO A 139 -4.45 -16.37 17.48
CA PRO A 139 -5.82 -15.92 17.26
C PRO A 139 -5.86 -14.37 17.06
N PHE A 140 -4.92 -13.85 16.30
CA PHE A 140 -4.76 -12.45 15.97
C PHE A 140 -5.26 -12.23 14.55
N GLU A 141 -6.10 -11.23 14.36
CA GLU A 141 -6.62 -10.88 13.05
C GLU A 141 -5.69 -9.82 12.42
N ASP A 142 -5.24 -10.10 11.19
CA ASP A 142 -4.55 -9.11 10.34
C ASP A 142 -3.22 -8.59 10.93
N THR A 143 -2.45 -9.43 11.62
CA THR A 143 -1.08 -9.08 12.03
C THR A 143 -0.24 -8.82 10.79
N HIS A 144 0.40 -7.66 10.74
CA HIS A 144 1.22 -7.29 9.60
C HIS A 144 2.67 -7.68 9.79
N ASP A 145 3.15 -7.68 11.05
CA ASP A 145 4.55 -7.80 11.32
C ASP A 145 4.85 -8.48 12.66
N ALA A 146 6.00 -9.17 12.71
CA ALA A 146 6.56 -9.79 13.90
C ALA A 146 8.06 -10.02 13.71
N ASP A 147 8.86 -9.75 14.73
CA ASP A 147 10.31 -9.91 14.70
C ASP A 147 10.85 -10.84 15.82
N MET A 148 12.07 -11.34 15.65
CA MET A 148 12.73 -12.21 16.62
C MET A 148 13.52 -11.39 17.65
N LEU A 149 13.04 -11.32 18.89
CA LEU A 149 13.81 -10.77 20.01
C LEU A 149 14.99 -11.67 20.41
N SER A 150 14.87 -12.97 20.23
CA SER A 150 15.87 -13.98 20.51
C SER A 150 15.53 -15.28 19.79
N GLU A 151 16.37 -16.31 19.90
CA GLU A 151 16.10 -17.63 19.31
C GLU A 151 14.72 -18.24 19.76
N ASP A 152 14.23 -17.84 20.92
CA ASP A 152 13.02 -18.38 21.54
C ASP A 152 11.88 -17.37 21.71
N GLU A 153 12.07 -16.11 21.37
CA GLU A 153 11.08 -15.06 21.64
C GLU A 153 10.75 -14.25 20.38
N LEU A 154 9.45 -14.20 20.07
CA LEU A 154 8.87 -13.34 19.04
C LEU A 154 8.28 -12.09 19.67
N VAL A 155 8.50 -10.93 19.09
CA VAL A 155 7.65 -9.76 19.30
C VAL A 155 6.64 -9.69 18.17
N ILE A 156 5.38 -9.38 18.47
CA ILE A 156 4.26 -9.48 17.51
C ILE A 156 3.37 -8.26 17.62
N SER A 157 3.05 -7.63 16.51
CA SER A 157 2.02 -6.60 16.43
C SER A 157 0.63 -7.22 16.41
N HIS A 158 -0.14 -7.05 17.49
CA HIS A 158 -1.53 -7.51 17.61
C HIS A 158 -2.48 -6.34 17.51
N MET A 159 -2.94 -6.04 16.34
CA MET A 159 -3.95 -5.01 16.07
C MET A 159 -5.35 -5.61 15.90
N ARG A 160 -6.37 -4.76 15.75
CA ARG A 160 -7.79 -5.12 15.63
C ARG A 160 -8.35 -5.90 16.81
N ALA A 161 -7.73 -5.75 17.96
CA ALA A 161 -8.19 -6.34 19.22
C ALA A 161 -9.37 -5.53 19.81
N TRP A 162 -10.51 -5.54 19.14
CA TRP A 162 -11.68 -4.74 19.49
C TRP A 162 -12.58 -5.38 20.53
N ASP A 163 -12.78 -4.71 21.67
CA ASP A 163 -13.79 -5.06 22.67
C ASP A 163 -15.09 -4.32 22.37
N GLY A 164 -15.97 -4.95 21.60
CA GLY A 164 -17.26 -4.37 21.21
C GLY A 164 -18.26 -4.20 22.34
N GLU A 165 -18.07 -4.86 23.50
CA GLU A 165 -18.95 -4.72 24.66
C GLU A 165 -18.61 -3.43 25.43
N ASN A 166 -17.34 -3.12 25.55
CA ASN A 166 -16.85 -1.92 26.24
C ASN A 166 -16.56 -0.74 25.31
N GLY A 167 -16.54 -0.97 23.99
CA GLY A 167 -16.22 0.06 22.98
C GLY A 167 -14.78 0.55 23.09
N THR A 168 -13.84 -0.36 23.34
CA THR A 168 -12.42 -0.03 23.52
C THR A 168 -11.53 -0.91 22.64
N SER A 169 -10.42 -0.34 22.17
CA SER A 169 -9.35 -1.12 21.55
C SER A 169 -8.46 -1.74 22.63
N ALA A 170 -8.07 -2.99 22.39
CA ALA A 170 -7.05 -3.70 23.14
C ALA A 170 -5.81 -4.00 22.27
N ASP A 171 -5.61 -3.20 21.21
CA ASP A 171 -4.43 -3.31 20.37
C ASP A 171 -3.15 -3.24 21.21
N GLU A 172 -2.23 -4.16 20.96
CA GLU A 172 -1.06 -4.36 21.81
C GLU A 172 0.12 -4.92 21.03
N ILE A 173 1.31 -4.74 21.59
CA ILE A 173 2.52 -5.48 21.21
C ILE A 173 2.72 -6.55 22.26
N VAL A 174 2.97 -7.78 21.83
CA VAL A 174 3.22 -8.92 22.72
C VAL A 174 4.54 -9.57 22.43
N VAL A 175 5.21 -10.06 23.48
CA VAL A 175 6.33 -11.00 23.33
C VAL A 175 5.83 -12.37 23.68
N TYR A 176 6.02 -13.31 22.75
CA TYR A 176 5.64 -14.71 22.88
C TYR A 176 6.87 -15.61 22.91
N ASN A 177 6.94 -16.47 23.91
CA ASN A 177 8.04 -17.41 24.04
C ASN A 177 7.68 -18.75 23.38
N LEU A 178 8.41 -19.09 22.32
CA LEU A 178 8.21 -20.30 21.50
C LEU A 178 8.44 -21.62 22.24
N THR A 179 9.23 -21.58 23.32
CA THR A 179 9.55 -22.80 24.13
C THR A 179 8.47 -23.09 25.18
N THR A 180 7.91 -22.05 25.79
CA THR A 180 6.90 -22.18 26.87
C THR A 180 5.48 -22.03 26.41
N ASP A 181 5.24 -21.62 25.18
CA ASP A 181 3.93 -21.29 24.61
C ASP A 181 3.18 -20.22 25.42
N GLU A 182 3.91 -19.23 25.95
CA GLU A 182 3.33 -18.18 26.80
C GLU A 182 3.70 -16.78 26.33
N VAL A 183 2.78 -15.83 26.51
CA VAL A 183 3.07 -14.40 26.35
C VAL A 183 3.79 -13.94 27.62
N THR A 184 5.03 -13.46 27.46
CA THR A 184 5.94 -13.04 28.53
C THR A 184 5.93 -11.55 28.80
N TRP A 185 5.55 -10.74 27.81
CA TRP A 185 5.49 -9.28 27.91
C TRP A 185 4.34 -8.72 27.08
N ARG A 186 3.78 -7.55 27.50
CA ARG A 186 2.70 -6.85 26.81
C ARG A 186 2.85 -5.36 26.94
N TRP A 187 2.47 -4.64 25.88
CA TRP A 187 2.37 -3.18 25.85
C TRP A 187 1.12 -2.79 25.06
N GLN A 188 0.21 -2.01 25.65
CA GLN A 188 -1.08 -1.67 25.05
C GLN A 188 -1.11 -0.22 24.59
N TYR A 189 -1.54 0.03 23.38
CA TYR A 189 -1.62 1.38 22.79
C TYR A 189 -2.50 2.31 23.63
N ARG A 190 -3.61 1.84 24.15
CA ARG A 190 -4.54 2.64 24.97
C ARG A 190 -3.95 3.19 26.29
N ASP A 191 -2.87 2.65 26.74
CA ASP A 191 -2.19 3.12 27.96
C ASP A 191 -1.22 4.27 27.68
N HIS A 192 -0.90 4.52 26.40
CA HIS A 192 0.13 5.46 25.96
C HIS A 192 -0.35 6.53 24.99
N PHE A 193 -1.53 6.36 24.41
CA PHE A 193 -2.16 7.29 23.49
C PHE A 193 -3.52 7.77 23.99
N PRO A 194 -3.90 9.03 23.74
CA PRO A 194 -5.23 9.55 24.04
C PRO A 194 -6.33 8.71 23.37
N ALA A 195 -7.45 8.54 24.05
CA ALA A 195 -8.55 7.74 23.52
C ALA A 195 -9.24 8.36 22.31
N ASP A 196 -9.00 9.62 22.02
CA ASP A 196 -9.51 10.35 20.86
C ASP A 196 -8.53 10.41 19.68
N THR A 197 -7.34 9.79 19.79
CA THR A 197 -6.39 9.64 18.68
C THR A 197 -7.07 8.96 17.48
N ASP A 198 -6.78 9.38 16.27
CA ASP A 198 -7.41 8.93 15.02
C ASP A 198 -8.97 9.04 15.09
N GLY A 199 -9.48 10.14 15.64
CA GLY A 199 -10.91 10.39 15.77
C GLY A 199 -11.64 9.47 16.77
N GLY A 200 -10.91 8.65 17.52
CA GLY A 200 -11.42 7.80 18.60
C GLY A 200 -11.32 6.30 18.35
N MET A 201 -11.29 5.54 19.45
CA MET A 201 -11.12 4.08 19.40
C MET A 201 -12.18 3.41 18.51
N ASN A 202 -11.72 2.51 17.65
CA ASN A 202 -12.54 1.71 16.76
C ASN A 202 -11.88 0.32 16.53
N ALA A 203 -12.46 -0.53 15.69
CA ALA A 203 -11.97 -1.88 15.45
C ALA A 203 -10.65 -1.94 14.63
N ASP A 204 -10.15 -0.82 14.16
CA ASP A 204 -8.91 -0.68 13.40
C ASP A 204 -8.06 0.49 13.93
N TRP A 205 -8.08 0.74 15.23
CA TRP A 205 -7.64 1.96 15.86
C TRP A 205 -6.16 2.28 15.67
N SER A 206 -5.26 1.42 16.13
CA SER A 206 -3.83 1.66 15.96
C SER A 206 -3.35 1.34 14.55
N HIS A 207 -3.90 0.29 13.96
CA HIS A 207 -3.41 -0.34 12.75
C HIS A 207 -1.87 -0.42 12.74
N SER A 208 -1.31 -0.93 13.85
CA SER A 208 0.13 -1.07 13.98
C SER A 208 0.64 -2.07 12.96
N ASN A 209 1.34 -1.57 11.97
CA ASN A 209 1.73 -2.33 10.79
C ASN A 209 3.20 -2.75 10.80
N ASP A 210 3.91 -2.46 11.91
CA ASP A 210 5.32 -2.74 12.02
C ASP A 210 5.77 -2.80 13.48
N VAL A 211 6.74 -3.69 13.79
CA VAL A 211 7.37 -3.86 15.10
C VAL A 211 8.78 -4.44 15.02
N ASP A 212 9.81 -3.63 15.19
CA ASP A 212 11.20 -4.05 15.15
C ASP A 212 11.84 -4.17 16.52
N ALA A 213 12.66 -5.18 16.71
CA ALA A 213 13.52 -5.37 17.86
C ALA A 213 14.88 -4.70 17.66
N LEU A 214 15.10 -3.52 18.23
CA LEU A 214 16.34 -2.75 18.06
C LEU A 214 17.58 -3.33 18.77
N GLY A 215 17.49 -4.55 19.34
CA GLY A 215 18.60 -5.30 19.90
C GLY A 215 19.14 -4.82 21.25
N ASP A 216 18.65 -3.67 21.76
CA ASP A 216 19.12 -3.06 23.01
C ASP A 216 18.02 -2.90 24.08
N GLY A 217 16.95 -3.70 23.97
CA GLY A 217 15.79 -3.63 24.86
C GLY A 217 14.78 -2.56 24.45
N ARG A 218 14.87 -2.05 23.25
CA ARG A 218 13.89 -1.13 22.65
C ARG A 218 13.18 -1.79 21.48
N LEU A 219 11.95 -1.34 21.25
CA LEU A 219 11.15 -1.67 20.07
C LEU A 219 10.85 -0.41 19.28
N LEU A 220 10.94 -0.48 17.96
CA LEU A 220 10.35 0.48 17.06
C LEU A 220 8.94 0.00 16.72
N LEU A 221 7.96 0.88 16.71
CA LEU A 221 6.56 0.57 16.43
C LEU A 221 5.98 1.59 15.45
N SER A 222 5.18 1.13 14.51
CA SER A 222 4.50 1.98 13.54
C SER A 222 2.98 1.90 13.68
N PRO A 223 2.35 2.62 14.64
CA PRO A 223 0.89 2.78 14.66
C PRO A 223 0.44 3.67 13.49
N ARG A 224 0.16 3.06 12.35
CA ARG A 224 -0.12 3.71 11.07
C ARG A 224 -1.21 4.78 11.17
N ASN A 225 -2.34 4.44 11.78
CA ASN A 225 -3.48 5.35 11.87
C ASN A 225 -3.23 6.56 12.80
N PHE A 226 -2.16 6.53 13.58
CA PHE A 226 -1.76 7.67 14.44
C PHE A 226 -0.76 8.59 13.75
N ASP A 227 -0.35 8.29 12.50
CA ASP A 227 0.64 9.05 11.73
C ASP A 227 1.96 9.22 12.48
N GLN A 228 2.41 8.16 13.17
CA GLN A 228 3.58 8.19 14.03
C GLN A 228 4.41 6.91 13.92
N ALA A 229 5.73 7.07 14.11
CA ALA A 229 6.64 6.01 14.48
C ALA A 229 7.17 6.29 15.89
N VAL A 230 7.21 5.27 16.76
CA VAL A 230 7.59 5.44 18.17
C VAL A 230 8.58 4.39 18.62
N ILE A 231 9.55 4.80 19.44
CA ILE A 231 10.48 3.87 20.10
C ILE A 231 10.05 3.69 21.56
N VAL A 232 9.85 2.42 21.93
CA VAL A 232 9.43 2.00 23.27
C VAL A 232 10.58 1.29 23.97
N ASP A 233 10.87 1.70 25.19
CA ASP A 233 11.78 0.98 26.08
C ASP A 233 11.03 -0.16 26.79
N MET A 234 11.48 -1.39 26.63
CA MET A 234 10.77 -2.58 27.08
C MET A 234 10.77 -2.72 28.63
N GLU A 235 11.79 -2.22 29.31
CA GLU A 235 11.87 -2.30 30.79
C GLU A 235 10.88 -1.34 31.44
N THR A 236 10.88 -0.08 31.00
CA THR A 236 10.03 0.96 31.57
C THR A 236 8.66 1.07 30.94
N LYS A 237 8.49 0.50 29.74
CA LYS A 237 7.30 0.58 28.88
C LYS A 237 6.96 1.99 28.43
N ASN A 238 7.91 2.91 28.50
CA ASN A 238 7.72 4.29 28.08
C ASN A 238 8.09 4.49 26.60
N ILE A 239 7.36 5.35 25.91
CA ILE A 239 7.79 5.88 24.62
C ILE A 239 8.96 6.83 24.88
N THR A 240 10.12 6.52 24.31
CA THR A 240 11.36 7.29 24.46
C THR A 240 11.61 8.25 23.31
N MET A 241 11.16 7.91 22.11
CA MET A 241 11.23 8.77 20.93
C MET A 241 9.91 8.69 20.15
N ARG A 242 9.57 9.77 19.46
CA ARG A 242 8.36 9.86 18.65
C ARG A 242 8.62 10.73 17.43
N LEU A 243 8.38 10.17 16.23
CA LEU A 243 8.35 10.89 14.97
C LEU A 243 6.89 10.99 14.50
N GLY A 244 6.45 12.17 14.10
CA GLY A 244 5.06 12.42 13.69
C GLY A 244 4.11 12.71 14.83
N SER A 245 2.87 12.98 14.52
CA SER A 245 1.77 13.21 15.45
C SER A 245 0.44 13.01 14.74
N ASP A 246 -0.58 12.65 15.50
CA ASP A 246 -1.96 12.44 15.03
C ASP A 246 -2.43 13.59 14.12
N ASP A 247 -2.92 13.24 12.91
CA ASP A 247 -3.40 14.16 11.86
C ASP A 247 -2.35 15.17 11.31
N ASP A 248 -1.05 15.08 11.68
CA ASP A 248 0.00 15.91 11.05
C ASP A 248 0.58 15.27 9.81
N HIS A 249 -0.20 15.21 8.77
CA HIS A 249 0.16 14.62 7.47
C HIS A 249 1.31 15.36 6.75
N SER A 250 1.82 16.49 7.30
CA SER A 250 3.00 17.14 6.76
C SER A 250 4.29 16.41 7.14
N VAL A 251 4.28 15.68 8.24
CA VAL A 251 5.36 14.83 8.74
C VAL A 251 5.18 13.42 8.18
N LEU A 252 4.20 12.66 8.66
CA LEU A 252 3.85 11.32 8.20
C LEU A 252 2.35 11.23 7.89
N ASN A 253 1.97 10.30 7.02
CA ASN A 253 0.57 10.02 6.68
C ASN A 253 0.43 8.53 6.37
N GLU A 254 -0.19 7.79 7.29
CA GLU A 254 -0.39 6.34 7.18
C GLU A 254 0.91 5.61 6.77
N GLN A 255 2.00 5.89 7.48
CA GLN A 255 3.32 5.33 7.20
C GLN A 255 3.38 3.82 7.42
N HIS A 256 4.39 3.19 6.82
CA HIS A 256 4.72 1.77 6.98
C HIS A 256 6.23 1.62 7.18
N ASN A 257 6.63 0.52 7.77
CA ASN A 257 7.98 0.00 7.94
C ASN A 257 9.02 1.12 8.11
N PRO A 258 9.05 1.80 9.28
CA PRO A 258 10.13 2.73 9.61
C PRO A 258 11.36 1.96 10.04
N ASP A 259 12.52 2.31 9.50
CA ASP A 259 13.83 1.74 9.81
C ASP A 259 14.62 2.72 10.70
N PHE A 260 15.06 2.26 11.89
CA PHE A 260 15.84 3.07 12.82
C PHE A 260 17.34 2.91 12.59
N MET A 261 17.98 4.01 12.23
CA MET A 261 19.41 4.07 11.95
C MET A 261 20.12 5.05 12.88
N VAL A 262 21.44 4.94 12.93
CA VAL A 262 22.30 5.91 13.61
C VAL A 262 23.44 6.31 12.67
N SER A 263 23.60 7.61 12.42
CA SER A 263 24.68 8.08 11.56
C SER A 263 26.07 7.94 12.25
N ASP A 264 27.13 8.05 11.46
CA ASP A 264 28.53 7.92 11.92
C ASP A 264 28.86 8.89 13.08
N ASP A 265 28.21 10.05 13.16
CA ASP A 265 28.38 11.01 14.24
C ASP A 265 27.50 10.76 15.48
N GLY A 266 26.73 9.65 15.47
CA GLY A 266 25.86 9.25 16.56
C GLY A 266 24.46 9.89 16.53
N THR A 267 24.07 10.56 15.46
CA THR A 267 22.74 11.16 15.30
C THR A 267 21.71 10.08 15.00
N PRO A 268 20.65 9.91 15.83
CA PRO A 268 19.54 9.01 15.50
C PRO A 268 18.82 9.46 14.23
N THR A 269 18.48 8.49 13.38
CA THR A 269 17.87 8.72 12.07
C THR A 269 16.74 7.72 11.88
N MET A 270 15.73 8.07 11.12
CA MET A 270 14.60 7.19 10.79
C MET A 270 14.27 7.31 9.32
N LEU A 271 14.35 6.20 8.59
CA LEU A 271 13.89 6.05 7.21
C LEU A 271 12.46 5.54 7.26
N VAL A 272 11.56 6.05 6.43
CA VAL A 272 10.13 5.74 6.54
C VAL A 272 9.47 5.72 5.17
N ALA A 273 8.70 4.69 4.89
CA ALA A 273 7.76 4.67 3.78
C ALA A 273 6.50 5.48 4.16
N ASP A 274 6.44 6.75 3.75
CA ASP A 274 5.33 7.69 4.01
C ASP A 274 4.22 7.50 2.96
N SER A 275 3.43 6.45 3.15
CA SER A 275 2.56 5.81 2.16
C SER A 275 1.45 6.73 1.67
N GLY A 276 0.71 7.38 2.56
CA GLY A 276 -0.37 8.30 2.22
C GLY A 276 0.12 9.53 1.45
N ASN A 277 1.37 9.94 1.67
CA ASN A 277 2.04 11.00 0.94
C ASN A 277 2.76 10.53 -0.34
N ASN A 278 2.77 9.22 -0.63
CA ASN A 278 3.41 8.62 -1.81
C ASN A 278 4.90 8.98 -1.96
N ARG A 279 5.63 8.87 -0.87
CA ARG A 279 7.07 9.20 -0.81
C ARG A 279 7.78 8.29 0.19
N VAL A 280 9.11 8.22 0.09
CA VAL A 280 9.98 7.75 1.16
C VAL A 280 10.72 8.95 1.73
N VAL A 281 10.91 8.98 3.04
CA VAL A 281 11.53 10.09 3.78
C VAL A 281 12.56 9.59 4.77
N GLU A 282 13.59 10.38 5.02
CA GLU A 282 14.52 10.17 6.11
C GLU A 282 14.55 11.40 7.01
N TYR A 283 14.52 11.18 8.32
CA TYR A 283 14.59 12.20 9.35
C TYR A 283 15.81 11.96 10.24
N ALA A 284 16.49 13.02 10.64
CA ALA A 284 17.52 13.00 11.67
C ALA A 284 17.03 13.71 12.93
N TYR A 285 17.39 13.17 14.11
CA TYR A 285 17.02 13.75 15.39
C TYR A 285 18.10 14.74 15.86
N GLU A 286 17.87 16.03 15.64
CA GLU A 286 18.82 17.11 15.89
C GLU A 286 18.24 18.09 16.92
N ASP A 287 19.04 18.47 17.92
CA ASP A 287 18.66 19.47 18.94
C ASP A 287 17.31 19.20 19.64
N GLY A 288 16.88 17.93 19.73
CA GLY A 288 15.63 17.53 20.37
C GLY A 288 14.43 17.47 19.44
N GLU A 289 14.60 17.66 18.15
CA GLU A 289 13.54 17.66 17.13
C GLU A 289 13.92 16.78 15.94
N TRP A 290 12.91 16.20 15.26
CA TRP A 290 13.10 15.47 14.01
C TRP A 290 13.15 16.45 12.83
N VAL A 291 14.25 16.43 12.11
CA VAL A 291 14.47 17.24 10.90
C VAL A 291 14.48 16.34 9.69
N ARG A 292 13.59 16.59 8.72
CA ARG A 292 13.57 15.83 7.47
C ARG A 292 14.77 16.16 6.61
N THR A 293 15.66 15.19 6.43
CA THR A 293 16.92 15.31 5.70
C THR A 293 16.81 14.89 4.25
N TRP A 294 15.89 13.95 3.95
CA TRP A 294 15.74 13.42 2.60
C TRP A 294 14.27 13.13 2.26
N THR A 295 13.95 13.24 0.99
CA THR A 295 12.65 12.87 0.44
C THR A 295 12.83 12.38 -0.97
N ILE A 296 12.18 11.24 -1.32
CA ILE A 296 12.20 10.71 -2.66
C ILE A 296 10.82 10.24 -3.12
N GLY A 297 10.57 10.30 -4.41
CA GLY A 297 9.48 9.61 -5.09
C GLY A 297 8.09 10.25 -5.01
N GLN A 298 7.93 11.43 -4.39
CA GLN A 298 6.65 12.10 -4.12
C GLN A 298 5.63 12.12 -5.28
N ASN A 299 6.06 12.05 -6.54
CA ASN A 299 5.17 12.07 -7.70
C ASN A 299 5.19 10.77 -8.52
N THR A 300 6.06 9.84 -8.17
CA THR A 300 6.29 8.58 -8.90
C THR A 300 5.87 7.35 -8.12
N LEU A 301 6.08 7.33 -6.80
CA LEU A 301 5.62 6.26 -5.93
C LEU A 301 4.10 6.29 -5.74
N ASN A 302 3.53 5.13 -5.46
CA ASN A 302 2.11 4.99 -5.18
C ASN A 302 1.92 4.02 -4.00
N TRP A 303 1.71 4.59 -2.81
CA TRP A 303 1.55 3.85 -1.57
C TRP A 303 2.75 2.94 -1.29
N PRO A 304 3.99 3.49 -1.19
CA PRO A 304 5.12 2.68 -0.77
C PRO A 304 4.88 2.15 0.64
N ARG A 305 5.25 0.89 0.90
CA ARG A 305 5.04 0.27 2.21
C ARG A 305 6.31 -0.08 2.93
N ASP A 306 7.40 -0.08 2.20
CA ASP A 306 8.65 -0.50 2.75
C ASP A 306 9.82 0.25 2.09
N ALA A 307 10.92 0.47 2.80
CA ALA A 307 12.11 1.14 2.30
C ALA A 307 13.36 0.89 3.15
N ASP A 308 14.32 0.09 2.65
CA ASP A 308 15.54 -0.28 3.35
C ASP A 308 16.75 0.44 2.83
N ARG A 309 17.65 0.82 3.73
CA ARG A 309 18.94 1.37 3.37
C ARG A 309 19.98 0.27 3.18
N LEU A 310 20.32 -0.03 1.93
CA LEU A 310 21.30 -1.04 1.59
C LEU A 310 22.74 -0.61 1.91
N PRO A 311 23.66 -1.58 2.15
CA PRO A 311 25.08 -1.30 2.46
C PRO A 311 25.80 -0.46 1.40
N ASN A 312 25.38 -0.53 0.14
CA ASN A 312 25.93 0.27 -0.95
C ASN A 312 25.45 1.75 -0.95
N GLY A 313 24.55 2.12 -0.01
CA GLY A 313 23.95 3.45 0.12
C GLY A 313 22.72 3.69 -0.74
N ASN A 314 22.31 2.73 -1.56
CA ASN A 314 21.04 2.79 -2.27
C ASN A 314 19.88 2.49 -1.31
N THR A 315 18.67 2.75 -1.75
CA THR A 315 17.45 2.41 -1.01
C THR A 315 16.65 1.41 -1.84
N LEU A 316 16.31 0.28 -1.23
CA LEU A 316 15.31 -0.66 -1.74
C LEU A 316 13.94 -0.11 -1.36
N ILE A 317 12.97 -0.10 -2.26
CA ILE A 317 11.65 0.50 -2.04
C ILE A 317 10.58 -0.42 -2.58
N THR A 318 9.62 -0.77 -1.74
CA THR A 318 8.40 -1.47 -2.12
C THR A 318 7.32 -0.50 -2.56
N ASP A 319 7.20 -0.29 -3.88
CA ASP A 319 6.23 0.61 -4.52
C ASP A 319 4.91 -0.14 -4.79
N THR A 320 4.13 -0.37 -3.74
CA THR A 320 3.03 -1.34 -3.63
C THR A 320 1.98 -1.23 -4.72
N LEU A 321 1.38 -0.06 -4.92
CA LEU A 321 0.27 0.11 -5.87
C LEU A 321 0.75 0.36 -7.31
N ASN A 322 2.05 0.50 -7.52
CA ASN A 322 2.71 0.38 -8.82
C ASN A 322 3.20 -1.06 -9.08
N HIS A 323 3.03 -1.97 -8.12
CA HIS A 323 3.33 -3.41 -8.26
C HIS A 323 4.80 -3.71 -8.57
N ARG A 324 5.72 -3.01 -7.92
CA ARG A 324 7.16 -3.14 -8.19
C ARG A 324 8.00 -2.90 -6.94
N ILE A 325 9.22 -3.44 -7.01
CA ILE A 325 10.31 -3.14 -6.10
C ILE A 325 11.34 -2.34 -6.89
N LEU A 326 11.89 -1.31 -6.27
CA LEU A 326 12.92 -0.44 -6.85
C LEU A 326 14.15 -0.43 -5.96
N GLU A 327 15.35 -0.49 -6.55
CA GLU A 327 16.55 -0.02 -5.91
C GLU A 327 16.95 1.31 -6.55
N VAL A 328 17.09 2.35 -5.73
CA VAL A 328 17.38 3.70 -6.20
C VAL A 328 18.62 4.26 -5.51
N THR A 329 19.41 5.05 -6.25
CA THR A 329 20.50 5.82 -5.65
C THR A 329 19.96 6.91 -4.72
N PRO A 330 20.78 7.49 -3.81
CA PRO A 330 20.35 8.62 -2.98
C PRO A 330 19.81 9.82 -3.76
N GLN A 331 20.16 9.96 -5.04
CA GLN A 331 19.68 11.00 -5.95
C GLN A 331 18.45 10.58 -6.78
N GLY A 332 17.96 9.33 -6.60
CA GLY A 332 16.73 8.85 -7.22
C GLY A 332 16.89 8.21 -8.61
N GLU A 333 18.11 7.84 -9.01
CA GLU A 333 18.30 7.05 -10.23
C GLU A 333 17.97 5.57 -9.96
N VAL A 334 17.08 4.98 -10.77
CA VAL A 334 16.74 3.55 -10.66
C VAL A 334 17.88 2.71 -11.20
N VAL A 335 18.48 1.87 -10.33
CA VAL A 335 19.56 0.96 -10.67
C VAL A 335 19.10 -0.49 -10.81
N TRP A 336 18.04 -0.88 -10.12
CA TRP A 336 17.39 -2.18 -10.23
C TRP A 336 15.87 -2.03 -10.09
N GLU A 337 15.10 -2.87 -10.77
CA GLU A 337 13.63 -2.84 -10.74
C GLU A 337 13.06 -4.24 -10.99
N TYR A 338 12.09 -4.62 -10.19
CA TYR A 338 11.37 -5.90 -10.34
C TYR A 338 9.87 -5.70 -10.20
N TYR A 339 9.08 -6.24 -11.14
CA TYR A 339 7.62 -6.20 -11.05
C TYR A 339 7.09 -7.37 -10.22
N ALA A 340 6.54 -7.05 -9.02
CA ALA A 340 5.95 -7.98 -8.06
C ALA A 340 4.43 -7.77 -7.96
N THR A 341 3.69 -8.30 -8.90
CA THR A 341 2.24 -8.18 -8.90
C THR A 341 1.61 -9.26 -8.02
N TRP A 342 0.62 -8.96 -7.21
CA TRP A 342 -0.15 -7.73 -7.01
C TRP A 342 0.02 -7.24 -5.58
N GLY A 343 0.45 -5.98 -5.43
CA GLY A 343 0.60 -5.37 -4.13
C GLY A 343 1.70 -6.03 -3.32
N PRO A 344 2.99 -5.85 -3.68
CA PRO A 344 4.08 -6.20 -2.78
C PRO A 344 3.90 -5.39 -1.49
N TYR A 345 4.22 -6.00 -0.37
CA TYR A 345 4.07 -5.36 0.92
C TYR A 345 5.42 -4.98 1.50
N ASP A 346 6.35 -5.91 1.44
CA ASP A 346 7.66 -5.84 1.98
C ASP A 346 8.68 -6.52 1.01
N ALA A 347 9.97 -6.18 1.07
CA ALA A 347 10.98 -6.74 0.18
C ALA A 347 12.40 -6.70 0.76
N GLU A 348 12.95 -7.87 1.09
CA GLU A 348 14.24 -8.05 1.72
C GLU A 348 15.36 -8.48 0.78
N ARG A 349 16.54 -7.85 0.86
CA ARG A 349 17.75 -8.26 0.18
C ARG A 349 18.51 -9.28 1.05
N LEU A 350 18.48 -10.57 0.71
CA LEU A 350 18.97 -11.66 1.57
C LEU A 350 20.42 -11.53 2.07
N GLY A 351 21.27 -10.84 1.33
CA GLY A 351 22.68 -10.63 1.71
C GLY A 351 22.89 -9.53 2.74
N THR A 352 21.87 -8.82 3.13
CA THR A 352 21.97 -7.63 3.98
C THR A 352 21.48 -7.89 5.40
N GLY A 353 20.47 -8.70 5.61
CA GLY A 353 19.92 -9.00 6.93
C GLY A 353 18.48 -8.52 7.02
N ASP A 354 18.03 -8.22 8.19
CA ASP A 354 16.70 -7.81 8.58
C ASP A 354 16.67 -6.28 8.79
N GLU A 355 15.57 -5.62 8.46
CA GLU A 355 15.35 -4.18 8.57
C GLU A 355 15.50 -3.63 10.01
N SER A 356 15.28 -4.45 11.03
CA SER A 356 15.50 -4.08 12.44
C SER A 356 16.96 -3.79 12.76
N VAL A 357 17.89 -4.18 11.88
CA VAL A 357 19.34 -3.99 12.02
C VAL A 357 19.84 -3.05 10.94
N GLN A 358 20.32 -1.88 11.32
CA GLN A 358 20.91 -0.92 10.39
C GLN A 358 21.99 -1.57 9.52
N GLU A 359 21.83 -1.49 8.21
CA GLU A 359 22.71 -2.11 7.24
C GLU A 359 23.53 -1.11 6.44
N GLY A 360 22.94 -0.01 6.07
CA GLY A 360 23.53 1.02 5.21
C GLY A 360 23.81 2.35 5.91
N PRO A 361 24.52 3.24 5.21
CA PRO A 361 24.81 4.59 5.70
C PRO A 361 23.54 5.47 5.64
N THR A 362 23.40 6.39 6.58
CA THR A 362 22.35 7.40 6.51
C THR A 362 22.60 8.38 5.37
N ILE A 363 21.55 9.11 4.93
CA ILE A 363 21.72 10.20 3.94
C ILE A 363 22.70 11.26 4.42
N ARG A 364 22.78 11.47 5.73
CA ARG A 364 23.73 12.38 6.36
C ARG A 364 25.18 11.93 6.13
N ASP A 365 25.50 10.65 6.34
CA ASP A 365 26.84 10.09 6.14
C ASP A 365 27.28 10.19 4.69
N MET A 366 26.33 10.07 3.76
CA MET A 366 26.56 10.19 2.32
C MET A 366 26.60 11.65 1.82
N ASN A 367 26.30 12.65 2.65
CA ASN A 367 26.13 14.06 2.24
C ASN A 367 25.11 14.21 1.08
N ALA A 368 24.03 13.45 1.12
CA ALA A 368 23.04 13.38 0.06
C ALA A 368 21.67 13.95 0.45
N SER A 369 21.62 14.83 1.46
CA SER A 369 20.38 15.46 1.91
C SER A 369 19.70 16.24 0.76
N GLY A 370 18.36 16.19 0.71
CA GLY A 370 17.59 16.91 -0.31
C GLY A 370 16.27 16.26 -0.67
N THR A 371 15.63 16.77 -1.70
CA THR A 371 14.41 16.23 -2.28
C THR A 371 14.66 15.83 -3.73
N TYR A 372 14.40 14.58 -4.04
CA TYR A 372 14.72 13.99 -5.33
C TYR A 372 13.50 13.36 -5.98
N SER A 373 13.49 13.33 -7.31
CA SER A 373 12.52 12.56 -8.09
C SER A 373 13.13 11.23 -8.50
N ILE A 374 12.35 10.17 -8.52
CA ILE A 374 12.77 8.90 -9.11
C ILE A 374 12.83 9.06 -10.63
N THR A 375 13.95 8.68 -11.22
CA THR A 375 14.23 8.82 -12.66
C THR A 375 14.81 7.54 -13.23
N GLY A 376 14.57 7.32 -14.52
CA GLY A 376 15.06 6.15 -15.24
C GLY A 376 14.21 4.90 -15.04
N SER A 377 14.71 3.81 -15.57
CA SER A 377 14.19 2.44 -15.38
C SER A 377 15.34 1.47 -15.62
N ALA A 378 15.48 0.51 -14.74
CA ALA A 378 16.46 -0.57 -14.89
C ALA A 378 15.88 -1.80 -15.61
N ASN A 379 14.60 -1.79 -15.92
CA ASN A 379 13.92 -2.91 -16.58
C ASN A 379 14.11 -2.83 -18.10
N LEU A 380 14.56 -3.93 -18.72
CA LEU A 380 14.70 -4.04 -20.18
C LEU A 380 13.37 -4.22 -20.92
N VAL A 381 12.27 -4.43 -20.23
CA VAL A 381 10.93 -4.55 -20.82
C VAL A 381 10.40 -3.16 -21.12
N ALA A 382 10.09 -2.90 -22.39
CA ALA A 382 9.53 -1.62 -22.83
C ALA A 382 8.23 -1.29 -22.04
N GLY A 383 8.17 -0.11 -21.45
CA GLY A 383 7.00 0.39 -20.71
C GLY A 383 7.18 0.50 -19.19
N GLY A 384 8.33 0.09 -18.65
CA GLY A 384 8.68 0.32 -17.24
C GLY A 384 9.10 1.75 -16.91
N GLY A 385 9.22 2.63 -17.91
CA GLY A 385 9.53 4.06 -17.69
C GLY A 385 8.27 4.92 -17.58
N ASP A 386 8.44 6.15 -17.13
CA ASP A 386 7.48 7.27 -16.96
C ASP A 386 6.08 7.07 -17.56
N SER A 387 5.31 6.10 -17.09
CA SER A 387 3.92 5.98 -17.51
C SER A 387 3.14 7.17 -16.97
N VAL A 388 2.57 7.96 -17.87
CA VAL A 388 1.66 9.05 -17.51
C VAL A 388 0.44 8.42 -16.82
N THR A 389 0.49 8.37 -15.50
CA THR A 389 -0.58 7.79 -14.70
C THR A 389 -1.83 8.66 -14.72
N PHE A 390 -2.98 8.12 -14.34
CA PHE A 390 -4.20 8.91 -14.14
C PHE A 390 -3.93 10.09 -13.20
N ARG A 391 -3.20 9.84 -12.08
CA ARG A 391 -2.86 10.85 -11.08
C ARG A 391 -2.07 12.02 -11.69
N THR A 392 -0.95 11.74 -12.34
CA THR A 392 -0.11 12.79 -12.93
C THR A 392 -0.82 13.59 -14.02
N SER A 393 -1.68 12.93 -14.80
CA SER A 393 -2.46 13.59 -15.85
C SER A 393 -3.49 14.55 -15.28
N VAL A 394 -4.23 14.14 -14.25
CA VAL A 394 -5.23 14.98 -13.60
C VAL A 394 -4.56 16.17 -12.90
N GLN A 395 -3.48 15.92 -12.16
CA GLN A 395 -2.70 16.98 -11.51
C GLN A 395 -2.20 18.01 -12.54
N ALA A 396 -1.62 17.56 -13.65
CA ALA A 396 -1.13 18.45 -14.72
C ALA A 396 -2.26 19.26 -15.39
N ALA A 397 -3.42 18.62 -15.64
CA ALA A 397 -4.56 19.28 -16.28
C ALA A 397 -5.16 20.40 -15.42
N PHE A 398 -5.08 20.30 -14.10
CA PHE A 398 -5.65 21.29 -13.17
C PHE A 398 -4.59 22.19 -12.53
N ALA A 399 -3.29 22.01 -12.86
CA ALA A 399 -2.21 22.82 -12.34
C ALA A 399 -2.45 24.32 -12.57
N GLY A 400 -2.26 25.13 -11.53
CA GLY A 400 -2.48 26.59 -11.57
C GLY A 400 -3.93 27.05 -11.64
N THR A 401 -4.91 26.15 -11.58
CA THR A 401 -6.32 26.50 -11.49
C THR A 401 -6.80 26.54 -10.01
N PRO A 402 -7.94 27.24 -9.71
CA PRO A 402 -8.53 27.20 -8.37
C PRO A 402 -8.96 25.79 -7.91
N LEU A 403 -9.05 24.84 -8.81
CA LEU A 403 -9.45 23.46 -8.52
C LEU A 403 -8.26 22.52 -8.34
N SER A 404 -7.02 23.00 -8.41
CA SER A 404 -5.81 22.16 -8.37
C SER A 404 -5.73 21.32 -7.09
N GLY A 405 -6.07 21.87 -5.92
CA GLY A 405 -6.07 21.12 -4.65
C GLY A 405 -7.05 19.95 -4.67
N TYR A 406 -8.30 20.20 -5.02
CA TYR A 406 -9.33 19.14 -5.12
C TYR A 406 -8.99 18.07 -6.18
N ALA A 407 -8.40 18.50 -7.31
CA ALA A 407 -7.99 17.58 -8.36
C ALA A 407 -6.84 16.69 -7.91
N THR A 408 -5.89 17.23 -7.18
CA THR A 408 -4.77 16.47 -6.60
C THR A 408 -5.28 15.44 -5.58
N GLU A 409 -6.10 15.87 -4.63
CA GLU A 409 -6.70 14.98 -3.62
C GLU A 409 -7.51 13.85 -4.28
N PHE A 410 -8.41 14.19 -5.21
CA PHE A 410 -9.17 13.19 -5.96
C PHE A 410 -8.26 12.22 -6.72
N ALA A 411 -7.23 12.71 -7.40
CA ALA A 411 -6.35 11.88 -8.20
C ALA A 411 -5.47 10.94 -7.34
N THR A 412 -5.05 11.41 -6.17
CA THR A 412 -4.32 10.60 -5.18
C THR A 412 -5.22 9.49 -4.64
N MET A 413 -6.40 9.84 -4.13
CA MET A 413 -7.39 8.87 -3.65
C MET A 413 -7.76 7.85 -4.73
N TRP A 414 -7.95 8.28 -5.97
CA TRP A 414 -8.22 7.38 -7.10
C TRP A 414 -7.05 6.41 -7.33
N GLY A 415 -5.81 6.90 -7.27
CA GLY A 415 -4.60 6.08 -7.38
C GLY A 415 -4.53 4.99 -6.31
N HIS A 416 -4.95 5.30 -5.09
CA HIS A 416 -4.98 4.34 -3.97
C HIS A 416 -6.09 3.30 -4.10
N TYR A 417 -7.30 3.66 -4.56
CA TYR A 417 -8.42 2.72 -4.59
C TYR A 417 -8.57 1.93 -5.90
N ALA A 418 -8.25 2.55 -7.03
CA ALA A 418 -8.50 1.92 -8.33
C ALA A 418 -7.79 0.57 -8.52
N PRO A 419 -6.52 0.37 -8.11
CA PRO A 419 -5.81 -0.91 -8.27
C PRO A 419 -6.49 -2.07 -7.53
N TRP A 420 -7.14 -1.82 -6.40
CA TRP A 420 -7.82 -2.86 -5.61
C TRP A 420 -9.09 -3.38 -6.29
N ILE A 421 -9.87 -2.48 -6.90
CA ILE A 421 -11.21 -2.78 -7.42
C ILE A 421 -11.25 -2.99 -8.94
N SER A 422 -10.24 -2.52 -9.70
CA SER A 422 -10.20 -2.71 -11.14
C SER A 422 -9.88 -4.17 -11.53
N PRO A 423 -10.45 -4.69 -12.62
CA PRO A 423 -9.97 -5.92 -13.24
C PRO A 423 -8.50 -5.77 -13.67
N ILE A 424 -7.76 -6.89 -13.74
CA ILE A 424 -6.34 -6.91 -14.11
C ILE A 424 -6.02 -6.32 -15.49
N TRP A 425 -7.00 -6.31 -16.40
CA TRP A 425 -6.88 -5.78 -17.75
C TRP A 425 -7.29 -4.30 -17.87
N MET A 426 -7.77 -3.67 -16.80
CA MET A 426 -8.34 -2.32 -16.81
C MET A 426 -7.39 -1.32 -16.16
N THR A 427 -7.09 -0.24 -16.88
CA THR A 427 -6.34 0.89 -16.34
C THR A 427 -7.21 1.83 -15.50
N GLY A 428 -6.60 2.69 -14.68
CA GLY A 428 -7.33 3.71 -13.92
C GLY A 428 -8.15 4.67 -14.79
N TRP A 429 -7.67 4.98 -16.01
CA TRP A 429 -8.40 5.80 -16.99
C TRP A 429 -9.65 5.10 -17.53
N GLU A 430 -9.52 3.82 -17.88
CA GLU A 430 -10.64 3.03 -18.39
C GLU A 430 -11.71 2.85 -17.34
N MET A 431 -11.30 2.60 -16.10
CA MET A 431 -12.22 2.50 -14.97
C MET A 431 -12.97 3.81 -14.74
N PHE A 432 -12.27 4.95 -14.74
CA PHE A 432 -12.89 6.26 -14.63
C PHE A 432 -13.89 6.52 -15.76
N SER A 433 -13.50 6.23 -17.00
CA SER A 433 -14.38 6.37 -18.17
C SER A 433 -15.63 5.48 -18.08
N CYS A 434 -15.48 4.23 -17.63
CA CYS A 434 -16.61 3.33 -17.42
C CYS A 434 -17.59 3.84 -16.35
N ILE A 435 -17.08 4.36 -15.22
CA ILE A 435 -17.92 4.95 -14.17
C ILE A 435 -18.68 6.17 -14.72
N LEU A 436 -17.98 7.05 -15.44
CA LEU A 436 -18.61 8.22 -16.05
C LEU A 436 -19.68 7.81 -17.08
N GLY A 437 -19.41 6.82 -17.91
CA GLY A 437 -20.36 6.25 -18.86
C GLY A 437 -21.60 5.65 -18.18
N ALA A 438 -21.40 4.92 -17.09
CA ALA A 438 -22.49 4.36 -16.30
C ALA A 438 -23.36 5.44 -15.64
N LEU A 439 -22.75 6.47 -15.05
CA LEU A 439 -23.48 7.60 -14.47
C LEU A 439 -24.29 8.36 -15.53
N LEU A 440 -23.71 8.58 -16.71
CA LEU A 440 -24.40 9.21 -17.83
C LEU A 440 -25.60 8.36 -18.31
N LEU A 441 -25.41 7.05 -18.40
CA LEU A 441 -26.48 6.11 -18.79
C LEU A 441 -27.63 6.12 -17.78
N VAL A 442 -27.33 6.04 -16.48
CA VAL A 442 -28.34 6.06 -15.40
C VAL A 442 -29.08 7.40 -15.39
N GLY A 443 -28.37 8.52 -15.51
CA GLY A 443 -28.96 9.85 -15.58
C GLY A 443 -29.88 10.01 -16.80
N TRP A 444 -29.46 9.51 -17.96
CA TRP A 444 -30.28 9.52 -19.16
C TRP A 444 -31.50 8.63 -19.01
N MET A 445 -31.37 7.39 -18.54
CA MET A 445 -32.55 6.51 -18.29
C MET A 445 -33.52 7.13 -17.31
N GLY A 446 -33.03 7.76 -16.22
CA GLY A 446 -33.85 8.48 -15.26
C GLY A 446 -34.65 9.64 -15.91
N SER A 447 -34.01 10.41 -16.80
CA SER A 447 -34.65 11.51 -17.53
C SER A 447 -35.73 11.01 -18.49
N GLU A 448 -35.46 9.94 -19.25
CA GLU A 448 -36.44 9.33 -20.15
C GLU A 448 -37.65 8.76 -19.39
N LEU A 449 -37.44 8.11 -18.27
CA LEU A 449 -38.50 7.60 -17.41
C LEU A 449 -39.36 8.74 -16.86
N SER A 450 -38.75 9.83 -16.41
CA SER A 450 -39.46 11.03 -15.93
C SER A 450 -40.28 11.67 -17.03
N LEU A 451 -39.76 11.78 -18.25
CA LEU A 451 -40.46 12.28 -19.41
C LEU A 451 -41.66 11.38 -19.82
N ALA A 452 -41.46 10.05 -19.75
CA ALA A 452 -42.53 9.09 -20.06
C ALA A 452 -43.69 9.19 -19.04
N THR A 453 -43.34 9.24 -17.74
CA THR A 453 -44.36 9.39 -16.67
C THR A 453 -45.10 10.72 -16.76
N TYR A 454 -44.39 11.81 -17.07
CA TYR A 454 -45.03 13.11 -17.30
C TYR A 454 -46.02 13.08 -18.47
N ARG A 455 -45.63 12.47 -19.61
CA ARG A 455 -46.53 12.34 -20.78
C ARG A 455 -47.79 11.53 -20.46
N VAL A 456 -47.65 10.42 -19.72
CA VAL A 456 -48.78 9.60 -19.29
C VAL A 456 -49.71 10.38 -18.34
N ALA A 457 -49.14 11.13 -17.41
CA ALA A 457 -49.92 11.95 -16.48
C ALA A 457 -50.70 13.11 -17.17
N THR A 458 -50.10 13.74 -18.19
CA THR A 458 -50.75 14.81 -18.97
C THR A 458 -51.82 14.25 -19.89
N SER A 459 -51.58 13.11 -20.57
CA SER A 459 -52.57 12.47 -21.42
C SER A 459 -53.81 12.00 -20.66
N ARG A 460 -53.69 11.56 -19.41
CA ARG A 460 -54.82 11.23 -18.53
C ARG A 460 -55.65 12.46 -18.09
N ARG A 461 -55.06 13.65 -18.04
CA ARG A 461 -55.76 14.89 -17.70
C ARG A 461 -56.53 15.47 -18.87
N GLU A 462 -56.19 15.11 -20.11
CA GLU A 462 -56.83 15.59 -21.33
C GLU A 462 -57.97 14.68 -21.81
N GLN A 463 -58.19 13.50 -21.19
CA GLN A 463 -59.40 12.71 -21.47
C GLN A 463 -60.63 13.39 -20.85
N PRO A 464 -61.62 13.78 -21.67
CA PRO A 464 -62.86 14.33 -21.15
C PRO A 464 -63.53 13.26 -20.28
N ALA A 465 -64.10 13.70 -19.13
CA ALA A 465 -65.00 12.84 -18.37
C ALA A 465 -66.11 12.37 -19.29
N GLU A 466 -66.22 11.10 -19.61
CA GLU A 466 -67.37 10.51 -20.26
C GLU A 466 -68.60 10.91 -19.40
N SER A 467 -69.51 11.73 -19.99
CA SER A 467 -70.75 12.02 -19.38
C SER A 467 -71.53 10.72 -19.24
N VAL A 468 -71.65 10.22 -17.99
CA VAL A 468 -72.68 9.22 -17.67
C VAL A 468 -74.00 9.90 -17.88
N GLY A 469 -74.59 9.67 -19.08
CA GLY A 469 -75.96 10.05 -19.39
C GLY A 469 -76.91 9.06 -18.72
N ASP A 470 -77.89 9.61 -18.08
CA ASP A 470 -79.09 8.95 -17.50
C ASP A 470 -79.83 8.04 -18.49
#